data_d15cabcaed39b59f775d82b9a6d0b986
#
_entry.id   d15cabcaed39b59f775d82b9a6d0b986
#
_cell.length_a   1.000
_cell.length_b   1.000
_cell.length_c   1.000
_cell.angle_alpha   90.00
_cell.angle_beta   90.00
_cell.angle_gamma   90.00
#
_symmetry.space_group_name_H-M   'P 1'
#
loop_
_entity.id
_entity.type
_entity.pdbx_description
1 polymer ?
#
loop_
_entity_poly.entity_id
_entity_poly.type
_entity_poly.pdbx_seq_one_letter_code
_entity_poly.pdbx_strand_id
1 'polypeptide(L)'
;MQQRNVYHVVTDRPMQLGQRILFDDTHHSGVYQRVMERVDQVRDVYENPEKYELPLDHHLDVALRELVREEVRRSCYPEYPSRMSCLYVSRELEEAERWGEFFARIGRPTYAIVEMRVEGRCFIGDACNCFDGTPDRADNLVRAKRYWENLPNEEGAPVWEMLVDGEIEVVRIVREINANIPV
;
A
#
# COMPACT_ATOMS: atom_id res chain seq x y z
N MET A 1 12.71 -7.10 -17.51
CA MET A 1 11.55 -6.96 -16.61
C MET A 1 10.36 -7.63 -17.26
N GLN A 2 9.50 -8.28 -16.51
CA GLN A 2 8.35 -8.99 -17.07
C GLN A 2 7.17 -8.04 -17.15
N GLN A 3 6.63 -7.84 -18.36
CA GLN A 3 5.38 -7.10 -18.56
C GLN A 3 4.19 -7.91 -18.05
N ARG A 4 3.27 -7.27 -17.36
CA ARG A 4 2.04 -7.89 -16.83
C ARG A 4 0.85 -6.95 -16.88
N ASN A 5 -0.34 -7.51 -16.99
CA ASN A 5 -1.58 -6.78 -16.81
C ASN A 5 -2.10 -7.00 -15.39
N VAL A 6 -2.59 -5.93 -14.78
CA VAL A 6 -3.13 -5.89 -13.42
C VAL A 6 -4.36 -4.99 -13.38
N TYR A 7 -5.11 -5.04 -12.28
CA TYR A 7 -6.30 -4.23 -12.08
C TYR A 7 -6.12 -3.28 -10.90
N HIS A 8 -6.60 -2.05 -11.05
CA HIS A 8 -6.53 -1.03 -10.00
C HIS A 8 -7.89 -0.40 -9.75
N VAL A 9 -8.24 -0.29 -8.47
CA VAL A 9 -9.42 0.46 -8.03
C VAL A 9 -9.02 1.92 -7.85
N VAL A 10 -9.52 2.77 -8.71
CA VAL A 10 -9.21 4.21 -8.72
C VAL A 10 -10.01 4.92 -7.63
N THR A 11 -9.31 5.51 -6.64
CA THR A 11 -9.96 6.11 -5.46
C THR A 11 -9.73 7.60 -5.30
N ASP A 12 -8.52 8.10 -5.42
CA ASP A 12 -8.22 9.49 -5.02
C ASP A 12 -8.48 10.52 -6.12
N ARG A 13 -8.21 10.16 -7.36
CA ARG A 13 -8.43 11.01 -8.56
C ARG A 13 -8.81 10.12 -9.74
N PRO A 14 -9.72 10.58 -10.62
CA PRO A 14 -10.01 9.86 -11.85
C PRO A 14 -8.76 9.61 -12.68
N MET A 15 -8.68 8.44 -13.32
CA MET A 15 -7.62 8.08 -14.26
C MET A 15 -8.16 8.04 -15.68
N GLN A 16 -7.29 8.28 -16.66
CA GLN A 16 -7.64 8.33 -18.08
C GLN A 16 -6.94 7.21 -18.85
N LEU A 17 -7.56 6.76 -19.92
CA LEU A 17 -6.95 5.82 -20.86
C LEU A 17 -5.63 6.39 -21.41
N GLY A 18 -4.57 5.59 -21.41
CA GLY A 18 -3.22 5.99 -21.83
C GLY A 18 -2.45 6.79 -20.79
N GLN A 19 -3.02 7.05 -19.61
CA GLN A 19 -2.30 7.71 -18.52
C GLN A 19 -1.11 6.86 -18.08
N ARG A 20 0.06 7.51 -17.95
CA ARG A 20 1.29 6.88 -17.49
C ARG A 20 1.66 7.36 -16.08
N ILE A 21 2.15 6.44 -15.30
CA ILE A 21 2.61 6.65 -13.92
C ILE A 21 3.98 6.00 -13.81
N LEU A 22 4.90 6.65 -13.11
CA LEU A 22 6.21 6.09 -12.78
C LEU A 22 6.38 6.07 -11.27
N PHE A 23 6.80 4.93 -10.75
CA PHE A 23 7.28 4.79 -9.38
C PHE A 23 8.69 4.22 -9.38
N ASP A 24 9.60 4.94 -8.74
CA ASP A 24 11.01 4.55 -8.55
C ASP A 24 11.57 5.20 -7.27
N ASP A 25 12.88 5.22 -7.13
CA ASP A 25 13.56 5.82 -5.96
C ASP A 25 13.41 7.35 -5.87
N THR A 26 12.89 8.00 -6.91
CA THR A 26 12.69 9.46 -6.99
C THR A 26 11.22 9.86 -7.16
N HIS A 27 10.38 8.95 -7.64
CA HIS A 27 8.95 9.16 -7.85
C HIS A 27 8.15 8.35 -6.84
N HIS A 28 7.59 9.05 -5.85
CA HIS A 28 6.94 8.44 -4.71
C HIS A 28 5.41 8.58 -4.75
N SER A 29 4.73 7.72 -4.01
CA SER A 29 3.30 7.81 -3.78
C SER A 29 2.95 8.88 -2.74
N GLY A 30 1.67 9.24 -2.62
CA GLY A 30 1.22 10.15 -1.56
C GLY A 30 1.45 9.61 -0.13
N VAL A 31 1.70 8.33 0.03
CA VAL A 31 2.07 7.72 1.32
C VAL A 31 3.44 8.22 1.77
N TYR A 32 4.41 8.31 0.86
CA TYR A 32 5.77 8.75 1.16
C TYR A 32 5.79 10.10 1.87
N GLN A 33 5.13 11.11 1.31
CA GLN A 33 5.14 12.45 1.90
C GLN A 33 4.56 12.43 3.32
N ARG A 34 3.40 11.79 3.52
CA ARG A 34 2.75 11.68 4.83
C ARG A 34 3.61 10.98 5.86
N VAL A 35 4.36 9.96 5.44
CA VAL A 35 5.30 9.23 6.31
C VAL A 35 6.50 10.13 6.66
N MET A 36 7.09 10.79 5.67
CA MET A 36 8.27 11.63 5.88
C MET A 36 8.00 12.84 6.79
N GLU A 37 6.80 13.39 6.75
CA GLU A 37 6.36 14.47 7.67
C GLU A 37 6.32 14.02 9.14
N ARG A 38 6.33 12.71 9.43
CA ARG A 38 6.23 12.13 10.77
C ARG A 38 7.50 11.45 11.29
N VAL A 39 8.60 11.48 10.52
CA VAL A 39 9.85 10.78 10.87
C VAL A 39 10.36 11.14 12.26
N ASP A 40 10.34 12.43 12.63
CA ASP A 40 10.82 12.89 13.95
C ASP A 40 9.88 12.42 15.07
N GLN A 41 8.57 12.38 14.83
CA GLN A 41 7.62 11.82 15.79
C GLN A 41 7.81 10.32 15.99
N VAL A 42 8.06 9.57 14.91
CA VAL A 42 8.36 8.12 15.00
C VAL A 42 9.63 7.87 15.80
N ARG A 43 10.65 8.72 15.62
CA ARG A 43 11.87 8.65 16.44
C ARG A 43 11.55 8.89 17.92
N ASP A 44 10.78 9.92 18.23
CA ASP A 44 10.39 10.24 19.61
C ASP A 44 9.55 9.14 20.26
N VAL A 45 8.70 8.43 19.51
CA VAL A 45 7.97 7.25 20.01
C VAL A 45 8.93 6.18 20.53
N TYR A 46 10.01 5.92 19.81
CA TYR A 46 11.00 4.92 20.24
C TYR A 46 11.91 5.38 21.37
N GLU A 47 12.24 6.67 21.42
CA GLU A 47 13.13 7.25 22.42
C GLU A 47 12.40 7.54 23.75
N ASN A 48 11.11 7.83 23.69
CA ASN A 48 10.28 8.25 24.83
C ASN A 48 8.91 7.55 24.82
N PRO A 49 8.85 6.22 24.83
CA PRO A 49 7.62 5.45 24.66
C PRO A 49 6.54 5.79 25.70
N GLU A 50 6.94 6.19 26.91
CA GLU A 50 6.05 6.56 28.01
C GLU A 50 5.22 7.82 27.75
N LYS A 51 5.57 8.62 26.76
CA LYS A 51 4.80 9.81 26.36
C LYS A 51 3.60 9.50 25.48
N TYR A 52 3.51 8.27 24.98
CA TYR A 52 2.52 7.88 23.97
C TYR A 52 1.55 6.87 24.50
N GLU A 53 0.26 7.21 24.41
CA GLU A 53 -0.84 6.30 24.72
C GLU A 53 -1.15 5.41 23.51
N LEU A 54 -1.56 4.15 23.78
CA LEU A 54 -1.98 3.22 22.73
C LEU A 54 -3.53 3.16 22.66
N PRO A 55 -4.10 3.01 21.45
CA PRO A 55 -3.42 2.97 20.15
C PRO A 55 -2.84 4.34 19.76
N LEU A 56 -1.77 4.32 18.98
CA LEU A 56 -1.19 5.56 18.44
C LEU A 56 -2.18 6.29 17.52
N ASP A 57 -1.97 7.59 17.34
CA ASP A 57 -2.67 8.35 16.29
C ASP A 57 -2.52 7.66 14.93
N HIS A 58 -3.61 7.58 14.16
CA HIS A 58 -3.64 6.83 12.90
C HIS A 58 -2.49 7.19 11.93
N HIS A 59 -2.19 8.48 11.79
CA HIS A 59 -1.12 8.90 10.86
C HIS A 59 0.27 8.56 11.38
N LEU A 60 0.45 8.63 12.69
CA LEU A 60 1.69 8.24 13.36
C LEU A 60 1.90 6.72 13.28
N ASP A 61 0.84 5.94 13.52
CA ASP A 61 0.85 4.49 13.34
C ASP A 61 1.23 4.09 11.91
N VAL A 62 0.59 4.70 10.90
CA VAL A 62 0.94 4.45 9.49
C VAL A 62 2.40 4.78 9.22
N ALA A 63 2.89 5.94 9.68
CA ALA A 63 4.28 6.34 9.46
C ALA A 63 5.27 5.35 10.10
N LEU A 64 4.99 4.93 11.33
CA LEU A 64 5.83 4.01 12.06
C LEU A 64 5.94 2.66 11.33
N ARG A 65 4.82 2.06 10.99
CA ARG A 65 4.82 0.75 10.33
C ARG A 65 5.40 0.79 8.91
N GLU A 66 5.18 1.86 8.13
CA GLU A 66 5.74 1.95 6.78
C GLU A 66 7.26 2.21 6.82
N LEU A 67 7.78 2.97 7.78
CA LEU A 67 9.22 3.15 7.96
C LEU A 67 9.93 1.85 8.34
N VAL A 68 9.35 1.08 9.26
CA VAL A 68 9.92 -0.21 9.67
C VAL A 68 9.87 -1.23 8.53
N ARG A 69 8.76 -1.27 7.77
CA ARG A 69 8.67 -2.11 6.57
C ARG A 69 9.71 -1.74 5.53
N GLU A 70 9.92 -0.45 5.29
CA GLU A 70 10.93 0.01 4.33
C GLU A 70 12.35 -0.34 4.78
N GLU A 71 12.65 -0.24 6.08
CA GLU A 71 13.93 -0.67 6.65
C GLU A 71 14.19 -2.15 6.39
N VAL A 72 13.21 -3.01 6.69
CA VAL A 72 13.30 -4.46 6.46
C VAL A 72 13.39 -4.77 4.96
N ARG A 73 12.57 -4.11 4.13
CA ARG A 73 12.64 -4.29 2.69
C ARG A 73 14.02 -3.99 2.14
N ARG A 74 14.58 -2.82 2.44
CA ARG A 74 15.91 -2.42 1.95
C ARG A 74 17.00 -3.38 2.36
N SER A 75 16.92 -3.92 3.57
CA SER A 75 17.94 -4.79 4.14
C SER A 75 17.85 -6.23 3.65
N CYS A 76 16.62 -6.75 3.44
CA CYS A 76 16.39 -8.17 3.22
C CYS A 76 15.72 -8.49 1.87
N TYR A 77 14.96 -7.56 1.30
CA TYR A 77 14.12 -7.78 0.10
C TYR A 77 14.21 -6.61 -0.89
N PRO A 78 15.42 -6.18 -1.31
CA PRO A 78 15.58 -5.00 -2.17
C PRO A 78 14.94 -5.17 -3.55
N GLU A 79 14.65 -6.40 -3.97
CA GLU A 79 13.97 -6.73 -5.21
C GLU A 79 12.46 -6.44 -5.20
N TYR A 80 11.86 -6.19 -4.03
CA TYR A 80 10.44 -5.84 -3.94
C TYR A 80 10.21 -4.34 -4.05
N PRO A 81 9.04 -3.90 -4.55
CA PRO A 81 8.68 -2.49 -4.59
C PRO A 81 8.55 -1.91 -3.18
N SER A 82 8.90 -0.62 -3.03
CA SER A 82 8.64 0.09 -1.78
C SER A 82 7.15 0.40 -1.65
N ARG A 83 6.56 0.15 -0.48
CA ARG A 83 5.16 0.54 -0.18
C ARG A 83 4.93 2.05 -0.25
N MET A 84 6.00 2.84 -0.13
CA MET A 84 5.98 4.29 -0.26
C MET A 84 6.18 4.79 -1.70
N SER A 85 6.55 3.90 -2.64
CA SER A 85 6.80 4.21 -4.05
C SER A 85 6.23 3.10 -4.93
N CYS A 86 4.93 2.85 -4.80
CA CYS A 86 4.23 1.81 -5.54
C CYS A 86 2.76 2.16 -5.78
N LEU A 87 2.14 1.40 -6.65
CA LEU A 87 0.69 1.33 -6.78
C LEU A 87 0.19 0.00 -6.19
N TYR A 88 -0.93 0.07 -5.49
CA TYR A 88 -1.66 -1.11 -5.02
C TYR A 88 -2.60 -1.58 -6.11
N VAL A 89 -2.48 -2.83 -6.50
CA VAL A 89 -3.23 -3.43 -7.61
C VAL A 89 -3.72 -4.82 -7.24
N SER A 90 -4.52 -5.41 -8.11
CA SER A 90 -4.98 -6.79 -8.02
C SER A 90 -4.54 -7.57 -9.27
N ARG A 91 -4.29 -8.86 -9.11
CA ARG A 91 -3.93 -9.75 -10.23
C ARG A 91 -5.11 -10.01 -11.13
N GLU A 92 -6.27 -10.21 -10.52
CA GLU A 92 -7.50 -10.59 -11.18
C GLU A 92 -8.58 -9.51 -10.98
N LEU A 93 -9.51 -9.44 -11.95
CA LEU A 93 -10.59 -8.47 -11.90
C LEU A 93 -11.48 -8.67 -10.67
N GLU A 94 -11.78 -9.90 -10.32
CA GLU A 94 -12.60 -10.24 -9.16
C GLU A 94 -11.98 -9.80 -7.83
N GLU A 95 -10.63 -9.81 -7.73
CA GLU A 95 -9.93 -9.26 -6.57
C GLU A 95 -10.12 -7.74 -6.50
N ALA A 96 -10.00 -7.03 -7.63
CA ALA A 96 -10.22 -5.59 -7.71
C ALA A 96 -11.69 -5.23 -7.39
N GLU A 97 -12.65 -5.99 -7.86
CA GLU A 97 -14.07 -5.78 -7.54
C GLU A 97 -14.34 -5.90 -6.04
N ARG A 98 -13.77 -6.91 -5.36
CA ARG A 98 -13.87 -7.06 -3.89
C ARG A 98 -13.25 -5.88 -3.14
N TRP A 99 -12.10 -5.37 -3.60
CA TRP A 99 -11.51 -4.16 -3.04
C TRP A 99 -12.40 -2.92 -3.28
N GLY A 100 -12.98 -2.79 -4.45
CA GLY A 100 -13.92 -1.72 -4.77
C GLY A 100 -15.16 -1.73 -3.86
N GLU A 101 -15.74 -2.90 -3.60
CA GLU A 101 -16.85 -3.08 -2.65
C GLU A 101 -16.44 -2.74 -1.21
N PHE A 102 -15.23 -3.16 -0.81
CA PHE A 102 -14.70 -2.80 0.50
C PHE A 102 -14.54 -1.29 0.66
N PHE A 103 -13.94 -0.59 -0.32
CA PHE A 103 -13.78 0.86 -0.28
C PHE A 103 -15.11 1.60 -0.25
N ALA A 104 -16.10 1.16 -1.04
CA ALA A 104 -17.45 1.72 -0.99
C ALA A 104 -18.08 1.57 0.39
N ARG A 105 -17.93 0.41 1.04
CA ARG A 105 -18.47 0.13 2.37
C ARG A 105 -17.87 1.02 3.46
N ILE A 106 -16.58 1.35 3.36
CA ILE A 106 -15.90 2.26 4.31
C ILE A 106 -16.03 3.75 3.93
N GLY A 107 -16.83 4.07 2.89
CA GLY A 107 -17.08 5.43 2.44
C GLY A 107 -15.93 6.09 1.67
N ARG A 108 -14.96 5.31 1.15
CA ARG A 108 -13.88 5.84 0.33
C ARG A 108 -14.38 6.09 -1.10
N PRO A 109 -14.25 7.33 -1.64
CA PRO A 109 -14.65 7.61 -3.02
C PRO A 109 -13.94 6.68 -4.00
N THR A 110 -14.72 6.08 -4.90
CA THR A 110 -14.22 5.14 -5.92
C THR A 110 -14.75 5.58 -7.29
N TYR A 111 -13.85 5.76 -8.26
CA TYR A 111 -14.19 6.30 -9.59
C TYR A 111 -14.31 5.22 -10.65
N ALA A 112 -13.40 4.27 -10.66
CA ALA A 112 -13.36 3.23 -11.68
C ALA A 112 -12.55 2.02 -11.24
N ILE A 113 -12.70 0.92 -11.98
CA ILE A 113 -11.71 -0.16 -12.05
C ILE A 113 -11.05 -0.05 -13.41
N VAL A 114 -9.73 0.01 -13.42
CA VAL A 114 -8.92 0.10 -14.64
C VAL A 114 -8.00 -1.10 -14.75
N GLU A 115 -7.74 -1.52 -15.99
CA GLU A 115 -6.66 -2.45 -16.31
C GLU A 115 -5.42 -1.66 -16.67
N MET A 116 -4.29 -2.09 -16.12
CA MET A 116 -3.00 -1.43 -16.30
C MET A 116 -1.97 -2.42 -16.81
N ARG A 117 -1.09 -1.94 -17.66
CA ARG A 117 0.14 -2.62 -18.05
C ARG A 117 1.27 -2.10 -17.18
N VAL A 118 2.04 -3.01 -16.60
CA VAL A 118 3.13 -2.71 -15.67
C VAL A 118 4.43 -3.30 -16.19
N GLU A 119 5.50 -2.49 -16.19
CA GLU A 119 6.88 -2.89 -16.44
C GLU A 119 7.74 -2.50 -15.23
N GLY A 120 7.86 -3.42 -14.25
CA GLY A 120 8.55 -3.13 -13.00
C GLY A 120 8.61 -4.33 -12.06
N ARG A 121 8.95 -4.03 -10.80
CA ARG A 121 8.95 -5.01 -9.72
C ARG A 121 7.53 -5.25 -9.24
N CYS A 122 7.31 -6.39 -8.60
CA CYS A 122 6.06 -6.66 -7.91
C CYS A 122 6.29 -7.46 -6.64
N PHE A 123 5.36 -7.31 -5.70
CA PHE A 123 5.22 -8.13 -4.51
C PHE A 123 3.75 -8.48 -4.33
N ILE A 124 3.47 -9.73 -3.98
CA ILE A 124 2.13 -10.19 -3.63
C ILE A 124 2.18 -10.61 -2.18
N GLY A 125 1.39 -9.98 -1.35
CA GLY A 125 1.35 -10.21 0.09
C GLY A 125 -0.06 -10.36 0.62
N ASP A 126 -0.14 -10.88 1.83
CA ASP A 126 -1.38 -10.95 2.58
C ASP A 126 -1.57 -9.69 3.41
N ALA A 127 -2.61 -8.91 3.10
CA ALA A 127 -2.94 -7.69 3.82
C ALA A 127 -3.33 -7.94 5.30
N CYS A 128 -3.71 -9.17 5.66
CA CYS A 128 -3.93 -9.56 7.06
C CYS A 128 -2.63 -9.55 7.89
N ASN A 129 -1.46 -9.55 7.26
CA ASN A 129 -0.17 -9.31 7.93
C ASN A 129 0.12 -7.82 8.17
N CYS A 130 -0.82 -6.92 7.87
CA CYS A 130 -0.74 -5.54 8.33
C CYS A 130 -0.90 -5.50 9.86
N PHE A 131 -0.09 -4.67 10.50
CA PHE A 131 -0.08 -4.54 11.96
C PHE A 131 -0.17 -3.07 12.37
N ASP A 132 -0.68 -2.84 13.56
CA ASP A 132 -0.61 -1.53 14.20
C ASP A 132 0.77 -1.37 14.84
N GLY A 133 1.39 -0.22 14.59
CA GLY A 133 2.70 0.08 15.13
C GLY A 133 2.65 0.30 16.66
N THR A 134 3.73 -0.10 17.32
CA THR A 134 3.88 0.06 18.76
C THR A 134 5.18 0.76 19.10
N PRO A 135 5.37 1.27 20.34
CA PRO A 135 6.67 1.77 20.79
C PRO A 135 7.77 0.70 20.88
N ASP A 136 7.43 -0.58 20.79
CA ASP A 136 8.41 -1.66 20.74
C ASP A 136 8.93 -1.84 19.30
N ARG A 137 10.11 -1.25 19.04
CA ARG A 137 10.76 -1.34 17.73
C ARG A 137 11.12 -2.77 17.35
N ALA A 138 11.50 -3.62 18.31
CA ALA A 138 11.90 -4.99 18.03
C ALA A 138 10.69 -5.82 17.56
N ASP A 139 9.53 -5.65 18.20
CA ASP A 139 8.28 -6.29 17.78
C ASP A 139 7.85 -5.80 16.38
N ASN A 140 7.93 -4.50 16.13
CA ASN A 140 7.59 -3.94 14.80
C ASN A 140 8.48 -4.51 13.69
N LEU A 141 9.79 -4.71 13.94
CA LEU A 141 10.71 -5.31 12.97
C LEU A 141 10.34 -6.77 12.66
N VAL A 142 9.98 -7.55 13.68
CA VAL A 142 9.53 -8.94 13.52
C VAL A 142 8.26 -8.98 12.66
N ARG A 143 7.28 -8.12 12.94
CA ARG A 143 6.03 -8.04 12.17
C ARG A 143 6.27 -7.58 10.74
N ALA A 144 7.14 -6.59 10.51
CA ALA A 144 7.50 -6.14 9.17
C ALA A 144 8.20 -7.24 8.36
N LYS A 145 9.08 -8.03 8.99
CA LYS A 145 9.70 -9.18 8.36
C LYS A 145 8.66 -10.24 7.98
N ARG A 146 7.73 -10.56 8.89
CA ARG A 146 6.63 -11.49 8.65
C ARG A 146 5.79 -11.08 7.43
N TYR A 147 5.51 -9.79 7.27
CA TYR A 147 4.81 -9.26 6.10
C TYR A 147 5.57 -9.54 4.80
N TRP A 148 6.88 -9.21 4.73
CA TRP A 148 7.67 -9.40 3.51
C TRP A 148 7.97 -10.87 3.20
N GLU A 149 8.03 -11.73 4.21
CA GLU A 149 8.12 -13.18 4.04
C GLU A 149 6.79 -13.81 3.59
N ASN A 150 5.72 -13.04 3.61
CA ASN A 150 4.37 -13.49 3.29
C ASN A 150 3.97 -14.75 4.08
N LEU A 151 4.28 -14.74 5.37
CA LEU A 151 3.93 -15.87 6.24
C LEU A 151 2.41 -15.97 6.40
N PRO A 152 1.87 -17.19 6.59
CA PRO A 152 0.45 -17.36 6.86
C PRO A 152 -0.01 -16.47 8.02
N ASN A 153 -1.14 -15.78 7.83
CA ASN A 153 -1.76 -15.02 8.90
C ASN A 153 -2.51 -15.96 9.86
N GLU A 154 -2.84 -15.47 11.06
CA GLU A 154 -3.55 -16.22 12.10
C GLU A 154 -5.07 -16.02 12.05
N GLU A 155 -5.55 -15.10 11.21
CA GLU A 155 -6.95 -14.65 11.16
C GLU A 155 -7.83 -15.45 10.20
N GLY A 156 -7.23 -16.29 9.34
CA GLY A 156 -7.96 -17.14 8.40
C GLY A 156 -7.53 -17.02 6.95
N ALA A 157 -8.49 -16.90 6.02
CA ALA A 157 -8.18 -16.81 4.61
C ALA A 157 -7.43 -15.51 4.28
N PRO A 158 -6.37 -15.56 3.45
CA PRO A 158 -5.58 -14.37 3.12
C PRO A 158 -6.39 -13.35 2.31
N VAL A 159 -6.15 -12.08 2.58
CA VAL A 159 -6.63 -10.97 1.76
C VAL A 159 -5.47 -10.46 0.90
N TRP A 160 -5.47 -10.86 -0.36
CA TRP A 160 -4.35 -10.57 -1.24
C TRP A 160 -4.28 -9.08 -1.62
N GLU A 161 -3.10 -8.48 -1.46
CA GLU A 161 -2.71 -7.21 -2.05
C GLU A 161 -1.50 -7.42 -2.97
N MET A 162 -1.41 -6.66 -4.03
CA MET A 162 -0.27 -6.65 -4.91
C MET A 162 0.30 -5.24 -5.01
N LEU A 163 1.60 -5.12 -4.81
CA LEU A 163 2.35 -3.89 -4.99
C LEU A 163 3.08 -3.95 -6.33
N VAL A 164 3.06 -2.85 -7.08
CA VAL A 164 3.82 -2.72 -8.33
C VAL A 164 4.51 -1.37 -8.41
N ASP A 165 5.69 -1.33 -8.99
CA ASP A 165 6.42 -0.10 -9.32
C ASP A 165 6.90 -0.11 -10.79
N GLY A 166 7.77 0.83 -11.14
CA GLY A 166 8.26 1.01 -12.49
C GLY A 166 7.28 1.79 -13.36
N GLU A 167 7.26 1.50 -14.66
CA GLU A 167 6.36 2.15 -15.62
C GLU A 167 5.00 1.47 -15.63
N ILE A 168 3.95 2.26 -15.45
CA ILE A 168 2.57 1.79 -15.37
C ILE A 168 1.74 2.60 -16.36
N GLU A 169 0.94 1.94 -17.18
CA GLU A 169 0.06 2.58 -18.16
C GLU A 169 -1.37 2.06 -18.03
N VAL A 170 -2.36 2.95 -17.99
CA VAL A 170 -3.78 2.61 -18.04
C VAL A 170 -4.12 2.17 -19.46
N VAL A 171 -4.38 0.88 -19.66
CA VAL A 171 -4.68 0.31 -20.98
C VAL A 171 -6.17 0.12 -21.24
N ARG A 172 -7.00 0.09 -20.22
CA ARG A 172 -8.45 -0.04 -20.34
C ARG A 172 -9.17 0.48 -19.10
N ILE A 173 -10.28 1.16 -19.29
CA ILE A 173 -11.27 1.42 -18.23
C ILE A 173 -12.24 0.24 -18.24
N VAL A 174 -12.16 -0.63 -17.23
CA VAL A 174 -12.97 -1.85 -17.16
C VAL A 174 -14.39 -1.54 -16.74
N ARG A 175 -14.52 -0.67 -15.73
CA ARG A 175 -15.80 -0.30 -15.14
C ARG A 175 -15.72 1.11 -14.56
N GLU A 176 -16.64 1.97 -14.96
CA GLU A 176 -16.85 3.26 -14.29
C GLU A 176 -17.75 3.05 -13.07
N ILE A 177 -17.35 3.59 -11.94
CA ILE A 177 -18.12 3.60 -10.71
C ILE A 177 -18.50 5.06 -10.50
N ASN A 178 -19.78 5.38 -10.69
CA ASN A 178 -20.29 6.72 -10.40
C ASN A 178 -20.25 6.90 -8.88
N ALA A 179 -19.19 7.51 -8.37
CA ALA A 179 -19.21 8.05 -7.03
C ALA A 179 -20.30 9.13 -7.00
N ASN A 180 -21.42 8.87 -6.34
CA ASN A 180 -22.33 9.93 -5.94
C ASN A 180 -21.53 10.86 -5.03
N ILE A 181 -20.90 11.89 -5.61
CA ILE A 181 -20.32 12.98 -4.86
C ILE A 181 -21.53 13.78 -4.37
N PRO A 182 -21.76 13.89 -3.05
CA PRO A 182 -22.72 14.86 -2.55
C PRO A 182 -22.21 16.24 -2.97
N VAL A 183 -23.04 16.98 -3.68
CA VAL A 183 -22.85 18.39 -4.06
C VAL A 183 -22.84 19.25 -2.80
#